data_b3adac85bd6da2e0637bc74e791242f2
#
_entry.id   b3adac85bd6da2e0637bc74e791242f2
#
_cell.length_a   1.000
_cell.length_b   1.000
_cell.length_c   1.000
_cell.angle_alpha   90.00
_cell.angle_beta   90.00
_cell.angle_gamma   90.00
#
_symmetry.space_group_name_H-M   'P 1'
#
loop_
_entity.id
_entity.type
_entity.pdbx_description
1 polymer ?
#
loop_
_entity_poly.entity_id
_entity_poly.type
_entity_poly.pdbx_seq_one_letter_code
_entity_poly.pdbx_strand_id
1 'polypeptide(L)'
;IDENYRTKKTRKNTFIGGSSCGGLMSLYASYAYSNIYSKAIVVSPYILESMDAILNDINHQNIQKNTSIYLSWGSNETSLMHEFVWQTKACTSVGNALSKKGVKVFYNVIPDGRHCEEDWEKECDTFLPFLVL
;
A
#
# COMPACT_ATOMS: atom_id res chain seq x y z
N ILE A 1 13.81 16.44 10.10
CA ILE A 1 14.66 15.67 9.16
C ILE A 1 15.25 16.63 8.12
N ASP A 2 14.45 17.36 7.41
CA ASP A 2 14.87 18.25 6.31
C ASP A 2 15.81 19.39 6.71
N GLU A 3 15.84 19.76 7.97
CA GLU A 3 16.77 20.77 8.50
C GLU A 3 18.16 20.20 8.77
N ASN A 4 18.23 18.90 9.08
CA ASN A 4 19.45 18.25 9.57
C ASN A 4 20.09 17.26 8.57
N TYR A 5 19.38 16.94 7.49
CA TYR A 5 19.82 15.97 6.49
C TYR A 5 19.66 16.49 5.07
N ARG A 6 20.49 16.00 4.15
CA ARG A 6 20.39 16.31 2.72
C ARG A 6 19.23 15.57 2.11
N THR A 7 18.02 16.13 2.16
CA THR A 7 16.80 15.54 1.64
C THR A 7 16.32 16.28 0.39
N LYS A 8 15.53 15.58 -0.42
CA LYS A 8 14.77 16.17 -1.53
C LYS A 8 13.34 16.42 -1.05
N LYS A 9 13.04 17.65 -0.64
CA LYS A 9 11.79 18.06 0.03
C LYS A 9 10.53 18.08 -0.85
N THR A 10 10.60 17.58 -2.07
CA THR A 10 9.45 17.62 -2.99
C THR A 10 8.59 16.39 -2.85
N ARG A 11 7.29 16.53 -3.09
CA ARG A 11 6.34 15.42 -3.12
C ARG A 11 6.85 14.22 -3.92
N LYS A 12 7.45 14.47 -5.10
CA LYS A 12 7.99 13.42 -5.98
C LYS A 12 9.01 12.50 -5.25
N ASN A 13 9.67 13.01 -4.23
CA ASN A 13 10.72 12.31 -3.47
C ASN A 13 10.27 11.97 -2.04
N THR A 14 8.98 12.10 -1.74
CA THR A 14 8.43 11.79 -0.42
C THR A 14 7.51 10.58 -0.53
N PHE A 15 7.87 9.51 0.16
CA PHE A 15 7.21 8.22 0.13
C PHE A 15 6.83 7.79 1.53
N ILE A 16 5.87 6.88 1.62
CA ILE A 16 5.48 6.25 2.88
C ILE A 16 5.43 4.74 2.67
N GLY A 17 5.70 3.96 3.70
CA GLY A 17 5.61 2.51 3.60
C GLY A 17 5.48 1.83 4.95
N GLY A 18 4.88 0.66 4.93
CA GLY A 18 4.72 -0.17 6.11
C GLY A 18 4.03 -1.48 5.80
N SER A 19 4.03 -2.36 6.80
CA SER A 19 3.41 -3.68 6.78
C SER A 19 2.30 -3.77 7.83
N SER A 20 1.36 -4.68 7.64
CA SER A 20 0.25 -4.93 8.58
C SER A 20 -0.55 -3.65 8.88
N CYS A 21 -0.66 -3.23 10.14
CA CYS A 21 -1.25 -1.94 10.52
C CYS A 21 -0.48 -0.75 9.93
N GLY A 22 0.85 -0.84 9.79
CA GLY A 22 1.67 0.15 9.09
C GLY A 22 1.35 0.20 7.60
N GLY A 23 1.03 -0.94 6.98
CA GLY A 23 0.51 -1.02 5.61
C GLY A 23 -0.84 -0.32 5.47
N LEU A 24 -1.77 -0.54 6.40
CA LEU A 24 -3.05 0.16 6.44
C LEU A 24 -2.87 1.69 6.56
N MET A 25 -1.98 2.13 7.45
CA MET A 25 -1.68 3.57 7.61
C MET A 25 -1.01 4.15 6.37
N SER A 26 -0.13 3.40 5.71
CA SER A 26 0.52 3.83 4.46
C SER A 26 -0.48 3.94 3.32
N LEU A 27 -1.42 3.00 3.24
CA LEU A 27 -2.54 3.06 2.31
C LEU A 27 -3.39 4.31 2.55
N TYR A 28 -3.82 4.56 3.79
CA TYR A 28 -4.58 5.75 4.16
C TYR A 28 -3.83 7.03 3.79
N ALA A 29 -2.57 7.15 4.19
CA ALA A 29 -1.77 8.33 3.90
C ALA A 29 -1.58 8.57 2.39
N SER A 30 -1.53 7.52 1.57
CA SER A 30 -1.35 7.62 0.13
C SER A 30 -2.50 8.34 -0.58
N TYR A 31 -3.72 8.20 -0.10
CA TYR A 31 -4.87 8.88 -0.70
C TYR A 31 -5.30 10.13 0.07
N ALA A 32 -5.32 10.09 1.41
CA ALA A 32 -5.74 11.22 2.24
C ALA A 32 -4.71 12.37 2.23
N TYR A 33 -3.43 12.03 2.13
CA TYR A 33 -2.31 12.97 2.08
C TYR A 33 -1.53 12.85 0.77
N SER A 34 -2.24 12.63 -0.33
CA SER A 34 -1.63 12.49 -1.65
C SER A 34 -0.91 13.75 -2.15
N ASN A 35 -1.15 14.90 -1.53
CA ASN A 35 -0.39 16.12 -1.75
C ASN A 35 1.03 16.10 -1.12
N ILE A 36 1.28 15.18 -0.19
CA ILE A 36 2.59 15.00 0.48
C ILE A 36 3.32 13.79 -0.10
N TYR A 37 2.64 12.65 -0.17
CA TYR A 37 3.22 11.39 -0.60
C TYR A 37 2.91 11.09 -2.06
N SER A 38 3.95 10.82 -2.85
CA SER A 38 3.79 10.43 -4.26
C SER A 38 3.70 8.93 -4.46
N LYS A 39 4.33 8.17 -3.58
CA LYS A 39 4.34 6.70 -3.62
C LYS A 39 4.11 6.12 -2.23
N ALA A 40 3.47 4.95 -2.20
CA ALA A 40 3.32 4.16 -0.99
C ALA A 40 3.71 2.70 -1.21
N ILE A 41 4.37 2.13 -0.21
CA ILE A 41 4.60 0.69 -0.08
C ILE A 41 3.61 0.17 0.95
N VAL A 42 2.72 -0.70 0.52
CA VAL A 42 1.62 -1.25 1.33
C VAL A 42 1.74 -2.75 1.34
N VAL A 43 2.36 -3.29 2.38
CA VAL A 43 2.66 -4.72 2.52
C VAL A 43 1.70 -5.35 3.50
N SER A 44 1.02 -6.42 3.10
CA SER A 44 0.11 -7.20 3.96
C SER A 44 -0.82 -6.32 4.81
N PRO A 45 -1.52 -5.35 4.23
CA PRO A 45 -2.29 -4.35 5.00
C PRO A 45 -3.49 -5.00 5.66
N TYR A 46 -3.77 -4.61 6.91
CA TYR A 46 -4.95 -5.07 7.64
C TYR A 46 -6.20 -4.27 7.22
N ILE A 47 -6.74 -4.59 6.04
CA ILE A 47 -7.85 -3.86 5.41
C ILE A 47 -9.22 -4.42 5.77
N LEU A 48 -9.33 -5.73 5.96
CA LEU A 48 -10.58 -6.48 5.87
C LEU A 48 -11.74 -5.87 6.67
N GLU A 49 -11.51 -5.56 7.95
CA GLU A 49 -12.55 -5.00 8.83
C GLU A 49 -12.91 -3.55 8.49
N SER A 50 -12.01 -2.83 7.83
CA SER A 50 -12.17 -1.41 7.49
C SER A 50 -12.48 -1.18 6.01
N MET A 51 -12.67 -2.23 5.23
CA MET A 51 -12.77 -2.15 3.77
C MET A 51 -13.85 -1.17 3.30
N ASP A 52 -15.05 -1.26 3.85
CA ASP A 52 -16.17 -0.42 3.42
C ASP A 52 -15.95 1.06 3.78
N ALA A 53 -15.35 1.32 4.95
CA ALA A 53 -14.98 2.68 5.35
C ALA A 53 -13.90 3.26 4.42
N ILE A 54 -12.88 2.47 4.08
CA ILE A 54 -11.81 2.86 3.16
C ILE A 54 -12.37 3.14 1.76
N LEU A 55 -13.23 2.28 1.24
CA LEU A 55 -13.87 2.46 -0.07
C LEU A 55 -14.72 3.73 -0.10
N ASN A 56 -15.50 3.97 0.94
CA ASN A 56 -16.29 5.19 1.08
C ASN A 56 -15.39 6.44 1.11
N ASP A 57 -14.31 6.39 1.89
CA ASP A 57 -13.38 7.50 2.00
C ASP A 57 -12.67 7.81 0.67
N ILE A 58 -12.12 6.80 -0.02
CA ILE A 58 -11.50 6.94 -1.35
C ILE A 58 -12.46 7.59 -2.34
N ASN A 59 -13.74 7.22 -2.32
CA ASN A 59 -14.73 7.77 -3.24
C ASN A 59 -14.91 9.29 -3.07
N HIS A 60 -14.73 9.81 -1.87
CA HIS A 60 -14.84 11.24 -1.56
C HIS A 60 -13.53 12.02 -1.64
N GLN A 61 -12.39 11.33 -1.79
CA GLN A 61 -11.08 11.98 -1.86
C GLN A 61 -10.76 12.50 -3.27
N ASN A 62 -10.07 13.64 -3.30
CA ASN A 62 -9.43 14.16 -4.50
C ASN A 62 -7.94 13.79 -4.48
N ILE A 63 -7.60 12.69 -5.13
CA ILE A 63 -6.24 12.13 -5.09
C ILE A 63 -5.38 12.80 -6.15
N GLN A 64 -4.18 13.21 -5.78
CA GLN A 64 -3.24 13.87 -6.67
C GLN A 64 -2.81 12.93 -7.81
N LYS A 65 -2.71 13.49 -9.02
CA LYS A 65 -2.16 12.77 -10.19
C LYS A 65 -0.73 12.29 -9.90
N ASN A 66 -0.32 11.21 -10.55
CA ASN A 66 0.98 10.57 -10.34
C ASN A 66 1.21 10.05 -8.92
N THR A 67 0.14 9.62 -8.24
CA THR A 67 0.22 8.78 -7.05
C THR A 67 0.36 7.32 -7.50
N SER A 68 1.27 6.59 -6.87
CA SER A 68 1.50 5.17 -7.16
C SER A 68 1.60 4.37 -5.87
N ILE A 69 1.07 3.16 -5.89
CA ILE A 69 1.02 2.28 -4.72
C ILE A 69 1.53 0.90 -5.13
N TYR A 70 2.50 0.38 -4.39
CA TYR A 70 2.82 -1.03 -4.35
C TYR A 70 1.95 -1.68 -3.28
N LEU A 71 1.16 -2.68 -3.64
CA LEU A 71 0.22 -3.36 -2.77
C LEU A 71 0.47 -4.87 -2.84
N SER A 72 0.91 -5.45 -1.74
CA SER A 72 1.20 -6.88 -1.65
C SER A 72 0.52 -7.56 -0.48
N TRP A 73 0.32 -8.87 -0.60
CA TRP A 73 -0.14 -9.75 0.48
C TRP A 73 0.29 -11.19 0.21
N GLY A 74 0.44 -11.95 1.26
CA GLY A 74 0.81 -13.35 1.19
C GLY A 74 -0.40 -14.29 1.02
N SER A 75 -0.17 -15.45 0.40
CA SER A 75 -1.22 -16.48 0.28
C SER A 75 -1.38 -17.35 1.52
N ASN A 76 -0.47 -17.24 2.48
CA ASN A 76 -0.46 -18.06 3.72
C ASN A 76 -0.31 -17.19 4.98
N GLU A 77 -0.95 -16.02 5.00
CA GLU A 77 -0.84 -15.11 6.16
C GLU A 77 -1.53 -15.64 7.42
N THR A 78 -2.54 -16.49 7.26
CA THR A 78 -3.34 -17.01 8.38
C THR A 78 -3.52 -18.51 8.38
N SER A 79 -2.92 -19.26 7.49
CA SER A 79 -3.12 -20.72 7.29
C SER A 79 -4.57 -21.12 6.93
N LEU A 80 -5.49 -20.19 6.77
CA LEU A 80 -6.88 -20.44 6.42
C LEU A 80 -7.19 -19.92 5.01
N MET A 81 -7.48 -20.82 4.08
CA MET A 81 -7.70 -20.50 2.67
C MET A 81 -8.79 -19.45 2.46
N HIS A 82 -9.87 -19.48 3.23
CA HIS A 82 -10.94 -18.50 3.09
C HIS A 82 -10.51 -17.08 3.50
N GLU A 83 -9.58 -16.94 4.41
CA GLU A 83 -9.04 -15.64 4.80
C GLU A 83 -8.11 -15.07 3.71
N PHE A 84 -7.36 -15.91 3.01
CA PHE A 84 -6.65 -15.49 1.81
C PHE A 84 -7.61 -14.95 0.73
N VAL A 85 -8.75 -15.61 0.51
CA VAL A 85 -9.77 -15.13 -0.43
C VAL A 85 -10.35 -13.79 0.01
N TRP A 86 -10.63 -13.62 1.28
CA TRP A 86 -11.14 -12.36 1.83
C TRP A 86 -10.11 -11.23 1.76
N GLN A 87 -8.86 -11.49 2.13
CA GLN A 87 -7.77 -10.54 2.02
C GLN A 87 -7.57 -10.11 0.56
N THR A 88 -7.57 -11.07 -0.36
CA THR A 88 -7.46 -10.80 -1.81
C THR A 88 -8.62 -9.92 -2.28
N LYS A 89 -9.86 -10.21 -1.87
CA LYS A 89 -11.02 -9.38 -2.17
C LYS A 89 -10.84 -7.96 -1.63
N ALA A 90 -10.41 -7.81 -0.39
CA ALA A 90 -10.23 -6.50 0.23
C ALA A 90 -9.15 -5.68 -0.51
N CYS A 91 -7.97 -6.25 -0.73
CA CYS A 91 -6.87 -5.60 -1.43
C CYS A 91 -7.24 -5.21 -2.87
N THR A 92 -7.86 -6.11 -3.61
CA THR A 92 -8.26 -5.85 -5.01
C THR A 92 -9.40 -4.85 -5.11
N SER A 93 -10.37 -4.87 -4.19
CA SER A 93 -11.47 -3.89 -4.17
C SER A 93 -10.96 -2.48 -3.91
N VAL A 94 -10.10 -2.32 -2.91
CA VAL A 94 -9.49 -1.03 -2.57
C VAL A 94 -8.57 -0.54 -3.70
N GLY A 95 -7.71 -1.41 -4.22
CA GLY A 95 -6.84 -1.07 -5.34
C GLY A 95 -7.62 -0.69 -6.60
N ASN A 96 -8.73 -1.35 -6.90
CA ASN A 96 -9.62 -0.99 -7.99
C ASN A 96 -10.27 0.40 -7.80
N ALA A 97 -10.72 0.71 -6.58
CA ALA A 97 -11.26 2.03 -6.27
C ALA A 97 -10.21 3.15 -6.46
N LEU A 98 -8.97 2.91 -6.01
CA LEU A 98 -7.84 3.81 -6.22
C LEU A 98 -7.50 3.98 -7.71
N SER A 99 -7.49 2.89 -8.47
CA SER A 99 -7.23 2.92 -9.91
C SER A 99 -8.27 3.74 -10.67
N LYS A 100 -9.54 3.67 -10.28
CA LYS A 100 -10.61 4.52 -10.84
C LYS A 100 -10.40 6.01 -10.55
N LYS A 101 -9.66 6.35 -9.50
CA LYS A 101 -9.22 7.72 -9.16
C LYS A 101 -7.92 8.13 -9.86
N GLY A 102 -7.36 7.27 -10.73
CA GLY A 102 -6.13 7.55 -11.48
C GLY A 102 -4.83 7.21 -10.74
N VAL A 103 -4.91 6.50 -9.62
CA VAL A 103 -3.74 5.98 -8.91
C VAL A 103 -3.19 4.76 -9.66
N LYS A 104 -1.88 4.68 -9.83
CA LYS A 104 -1.21 3.49 -10.36
C LYS A 104 -1.01 2.48 -9.24
N VAL A 105 -1.70 1.34 -9.32
CA VAL A 105 -1.58 0.28 -8.32
C VAL A 105 -0.82 -0.90 -8.92
N PHE A 106 0.27 -1.30 -8.25
CA PHE A 106 1.07 -2.47 -8.59
C PHE A 106 0.77 -3.55 -7.56
N TYR A 107 0.16 -4.63 -8.03
CA TYR A 107 -0.22 -5.76 -7.18
C TYR A 107 0.88 -6.82 -7.15
N ASN A 108 1.17 -7.35 -5.98
CA ASN A 108 2.07 -8.48 -5.81
C ASN A 108 1.50 -9.47 -4.78
N VAL A 109 1.12 -10.65 -5.24
CA VAL A 109 0.69 -11.75 -4.37
C VAL A 109 1.88 -12.67 -4.13
N ILE A 110 2.26 -12.84 -2.88
CA ILE A 110 3.43 -13.66 -2.50
C ILE A 110 2.98 -15.10 -2.26
N PRO A 111 3.36 -16.05 -3.13
CA PRO A 111 3.06 -17.46 -2.92
C PRO A 111 3.67 -17.93 -1.59
N ASP A 112 2.86 -18.62 -0.76
CA ASP A 112 3.21 -19.10 0.56
C ASP A 112 3.68 -18.03 1.55
N GLY A 113 3.56 -16.76 1.20
CA GLY A 113 3.94 -15.62 2.05
C GLY A 113 3.12 -15.59 3.33
N ARG A 114 3.81 -15.47 4.46
CA ARG A 114 3.25 -15.41 5.80
C ARG A 114 3.16 -13.96 6.27
N HIS A 115 2.38 -13.73 7.32
CA HIS A 115 2.26 -12.41 7.95
C HIS A 115 3.39 -12.20 8.97
N CYS A 116 4.61 -12.01 8.49
CA CYS A 116 5.79 -11.84 9.33
C CYS A 116 6.91 -11.04 8.62
N GLU A 117 7.76 -10.45 9.43
CA GLU A 117 8.87 -9.60 8.98
C GLU A 117 9.85 -10.33 8.07
N GLU A 118 10.13 -11.61 8.33
CA GLU A 118 11.04 -12.43 7.51
C GLU A 118 10.58 -12.56 6.05
N ASP A 119 9.27 -12.63 5.83
CA ASP A 119 8.71 -12.73 4.48
C ASP A 119 8.57 -11.36 3.84
N TRP A 120 8.25 -10.30 4.59
CA TRP A 120 8.21 -8.93 4.11
C TRP A 120 9.61 -8.40 3.71
N GLU A 121 10.67 -8.81 4.43
CA GLU A 121 12.05 -8.46 4.08
C GLU A 121 12.41 -8.94 2.67
N LYS A 122 11.96 -10.12 2.27
CA LYS A 122 12.21 -10.67 0.93
C LYS A 122 11.58 -9.84 -0.20
N GLU A 123 10.55 -9.06 0.10
CA GLU A 123 9.90 -8.18 -0.87
C GLU A 123 10.71 -6.89 -1.13
N CYS A 124 11.72 -6.58 -0.31
CA CYS A 124 12.53 -5.36 -0.46
C CYS A 124 13.14 -5.25 -1.85
N ASP A 125 13.62 -6.36 -2.42
CA ASP A 125 14.20 -6.39 -3.77
C ASP A 125 13.18 -6.07 -4.86
N THR A 126 11.88 -6.19 -4.57
CA THR A 126 10.79 -5.87 -5.49
C THR A 126 10.30 -4.44 -5.31
N PHE A 127 10.04 -4.00 -4.08
CA PHE A 127 9.44 -2.68 -3.88
C PHE A 127 10.45 -1.52 -3.82
N LEU A 128 11.72 -1.76 -3.47
CA LEU A 128 12.72 -0.67 -3.49
C LEU A 128 12.96 -0.10 -4.90
N PRO A 129 13.10 -0.92 -5.96
CA PRO A 129 13.13 -0.41 -7.33
C PRO A 129 11.88 0.39 -7.70
N PHE A 130 10.68 -0.02 -7.25
CA PHE A 130 9.45 0.72 -7.49
C PHE A 130 9.52 2.18 -6.97
N LEU A 131 10.22 2.44 -5.87
CA LEU A 131 10.36 3.80 -5.33
C LEU A 131 11.16 4.73 -6.24
N VAL A 132 12.14 4.21 -6.97
CA VAL A 132 13.08 5.00 -7.79
C VAL A 132 12.70 5.07 -9.27
N LEU A 133 11.81 4.19 -9.72
CA LEU A 133 11.25 4.22 -11.08
C LEU A 133 10.09 5.23 -11.17
#